data_d61996901648d09da4962bca5a8d504a
#
_entry.id   d61996901648d09da4962bca5a8d504a
#
_cell.length_a   1.000
_cell.length_b   1.000
_cell.length_c   1.000
_cell.angle_alpha   90.00
_cell.angle_beta   90.00
_cell.angle_gamma   90.00
#
_symmetry.space_group_name_H-M   'P 1'
#
loop_
_entity.id
_entity.type
_entity.pdbx_description
1 polymer ?
#
loop_
_entity_poly.entity_id
_entity_poly.type
_entity_poly.pdbx_seq_one_letter_code
_entity_poly.pdbx_strand_id
1 'polypeptide(L)' 'METVITATIIGASILLAFAALGTAIGFAILGGKFL' A
#
# COMPACT_ATOMS: atom_id res chain seq x y z
N MET A 1 -1.71 -23.21 -12.56
CA MET A 1 -2.21 -21.89 -13.03
C MET A 1 -3.00 -21.18 -11.95
N GLU A 2 -3.89 -21.91 -11.29
CA GLU A 2 -4.68 -21.32 -10.21
C GLU A 2 -3.81 -20.80 -9.08
N THR A 3 -2.78 -21.55 -8.70
CA THR A 3 -1.87 -21.16 -7.63
C THR A 3 -1.12 -19.88 -7.98
N VAL A 4 -0.70 -19.74 -9.23
CA VAL A 4 0.02 -18.54 -9.67
C VAL A 4 -0.90 -17.33 -9.65
N ILE A 5 -2.13 -17.49 -10.11
CA ILE A 5 -3.11 -16.40 -10.09
C ILE A 5 -3.40 -15.98 -8.65
N THR A 6 -3.60 -16.94 -7.77
CA THR A 6 -3.85 -16.66 -6.36
C THR A 6 -2.67 -15.91 -5.74
N ALA A 7 -1.46 -16.35 -5.99
CA ALA A 7 -0.26 -15.71 -5.46
C ALA A 7 -0.13 -14.27 -5.98
N THR A 8 -0.47 -14.04 -7.24
CA THR A 8 -0.41 -12.71 -7.83
C THR A 8 -1.42 -11.78 -7.17
N ILE A 9 -2.62 -12.26 -6.90
CA ILE A 9 -3.65 -11.46 -6.25
C ILE A 9 -3.22 -11.09 -4.85
N ILE A 10 -2.69 -12.04 -4.09
CA ILE A 10 -2.23 -11.78 -2.73
C ILE A 10 -1.07 -10.79 -2.73
N GLY A 11 -0.10 -10.98 -3.62
CA GLY A 11 1.04 -10.07 -3.72
C GLY A 11 0.62 -8.67 -4.10
N ALA A 12 -0.26 -8.53 -5.07
CA ALA A 12 -0.77 -7.22 -5.49
C ALA A 12 -1.52 -6.54 -4.35
N SER A 13 -2.31 -7.29 -3.58
CA SER A 13 -3.05 -6.75 -2.45
C SER A 13 -2.10 -6.21 -1.38
N ILE A 14 -1.03 -6.93 -1.09
CA ILE A 14 -0.04 -6.51 -0.11
C ILE A 14 0.68 -5.25 -0.58
N LEU A 15 1.07 -5.20 -1.85
CA LEU A 15 1.74 -4.03 -2.40
C LEU A 15 0.86 -2.81 -2.35
N LEU A 16 -0.41 -2.95 -2.70
CA LEU A 16 -1.37 -1.84 -2.65
C LEU A 16 -1.59 -1.37 -1.22
N ALA A 17 -1.67 -2.30 -0.28
CA ALA A 17 -1.86 -1.96 1.12
C ALA A 17 -0.65 -1.19 1.67
N PHE A 18 0.56 -1.63 1.35
CA PHE A 18 1.76 -0.93 1.79
C PHE A 18 1.89 0.44 1.12
N ALA A 19 1.54 0.54 -0.16
CA ALA A 19 1.58 1.82 -0.86
C ALA A 19 0.61 2.81 -0.23
N ALA A 20 -0.60 2.38 0.07
CA ALA A 20 -1.61 3.22 0.69
C ALA A 20 -1.17 3.65 2.09
N LEU A 21 -0.63 2.72 2.87
CA LEU A 21 -0.17 3.01 4.22
C LEU A 21 1.00 3.98 4.20
N GLY A 22 1.98 3.73 3.33
CA GLY A 22 3.14 4.61 3.21
C GLY A 22 2.76 6.01 2.78
N THR A 23 1.85 6.12 1.82
CA THR A 23 1.36 7.42 1.36
C THR A 23 0.62 8.15 2.47
N ALA A 24 -0.20 7.43 3.24
CA ALA A 24 -0.95 8.03 4.33
C ALA A 24 -0.04 8.56 5.42
N ILE A 25 0.99 7.79 5.78
CA ILE A 25 1.95 8.22 6.80
C ILE A 25 2.74 9.43 6.32
N GLY A 26 3.22 9.41 5.08
CA GLY A 26 3.95 10.52 4.50
C GLY A 26 3.12 11.77 4.43
N PHE A 27 1.87 11.64 4.03
CA PHE A 27 0.95 12.77 3.95
C PHE A 27 0.64 13.33 5.33
N ALA A 28 0.50 12.46 6.32
CA ALA A 28 0.21 12.88 7.69
C ALA A 28 1.37 13.69 8.28
N ILE A 29 2.60 13.29 8.01
CA ILE A 29 3.76 14.00 8.51
C ILE A 29 3.82 15.39 7.90
N LEU A 30 3.63 15.50 6.60
CA LEU A 30 3.59 16.80 5.92
C LEU A 30 2.40 17.61 6.38
N GLY A 31 1.24 17.00 6.50
CA GLY A 31 0.02 17.68 6.91
C GLY A 31 0.10 18.28 8.29
N GLY A 32 0.84 17.62 9.20
CA GLY A 32 1.04 18.13 10.55
C GLY A 32 1.97 19.34 10.61
N LYS A 33 2.77 19.54 9.57
CA LYS A 33 3.74 20.65 9.53
C LYS A 33 3.38 21.73 8.52
N PHE A 34 2.36 21.49 7.75
CA PHE A 34 1.96 22.43 6.70
C PHE A 34 1.39 23.73 7.29
N LEU A 35 0.80 23.61 8.46
CA LEU A 35 0.27 24.76 9.17
C LEU A 35 1.36 25.45 9.96
#